data_7652445cd6413a6a744d3620c6c01363
#
_entry.id   7652445cd6413a6a744d3620c6c01363
#
_cell.length_a   1.000
_cell.length_b   1.000
_cell.length_c   1.000
_cell.angle_alpha   90.00
_cell.angle_beta   90.00
_cell.angle_gamma   90.00
#
_symmetry.space_group_name_H-M   'P 1'
#
loop_
_entity.id
_entity.type
_entity.pdbx_description
1 polymer ?
#
loop_
_entity_poly.entity_id
_entity_poly.type
_entity_poly.pdbx_seq_one_letter_code
_entity_poly.pdbx_strand_id
1 'polypeptide(L)'
;MKRAGFLYEKLLDRGLIRDAIIKASRKKRRRRSVRRILNNIDHYVDELYTMIANESFTPSPYRRFQIKDGATQKVREICCPKFYPDQIVHWMMILVLEPVFMRGMCETNCGSVPGRGAHYGKKHIEKWYKLDRKNTKYCAKLDIRKFYPSSKAPAVMQELRHVIKCKRMLRLCETVLNSSDGLPIGNYTSQWFANFLLQRLDHFIKEVLHIRYFVRYMDDMCLWASSKKLLHRAVKAIEKFLAGLGLALKANWQIFPTAARAVDFLGFRFFREKTTLRKNLALRLRRRVKKTYKHTQKTGRVRARDAAAVMSYCGWLKHAHCHGFFVKYVKPYVNFKKLKEAIRHEARIRARTAYCVGNAAQPRTV
;
A
#
# COMPACT_ATOMS: atom_id res chain seq x y z
N MET A 1 -23.24 -9.82 11.47
CA MET A 1 -22.03 -10.68 11.56
C MET A 1 -21.62 -10.82 13.03
N LYS A 2 -21.26 -12.04 13.52
CA LYS A 2 -20.86 -12.26 14.92
C LYS A 2 -19.53 -11.51 15.19
N ARG A 3 -19.49 -10.66 16.24
CA ARG A 3 -18.30 -9.89 16.63
C ARG A 3 -17.17 -10.80 17.13
N ALA A 4 -15.93 -10.51 16.77
CA ALA A 4 -14.76 -11.27 17.20
C ALA A 4 -14.40 -10.98 18.66
N GLY A 5 -14.18 -12.04 19.43
CA GLY A 5 -13.70 -12.01 20.83
C GLY A 5 -12.33 -12.67 20.97
N PHE A 6 -11.78 -12.63 22.17
CA PHE A 6 -10.51 -13.30 22.52
C PHE A 6 -9.34 -12.95 21.59
N LEU A 7 -9.32 -11.69 21.11
CA LEU A 7 -8.28 -11.24 20.18
C LEU A 7 -7.01 -10.80 20.91
N TYR A 8 -7.16 -10.24 22.10
CA TYR A 8 -6.02 -9.75 22.88
C TYR A 8 -5.18 -10.90 23.42
N GLU A 9 -5.81 -11.96 23.83
CA GLU A 9 -5.17 -13.18 24.33
C GLU A 9 -4.22 -13.80 23.30
N LYS A 10 -4.54 -13.65 22.01
CA LYS A 10 -3.66 -14.10 20.91
C LYS A 10 -2.36 -13.31 20.83
N LEU A 11 -2.33 -12.06 21.33
CA LEU A 11 -1.10 -11.27 21.38
C LEU A 11 -0.11 -11.78 22.43
N LEU A 12 -0.59 -12.58 23.41
CA LEU A 12 0.22 -13.19 24.45
C LEU A 12 0.88 -14.51 24.01
N ASP A 13 0.78 -14.86 22.72
CA ASP A 13 1.50 -15.99 22.14
C ASP A 13 2.93 -15.56 21.76
N ARG A 14 3.92 -16.16 22.42
CA ARG A 14 5.35 -15.92 22.15
C ARG A 14 5.74 -16.22 20.71
N GLY A 15 5.11 -17.22 20.09
CA GLY A 15 5.31 -17.57 18.68
C GLY A 15 4.85 -16.42 17.76
N LEU A 16 3.67 -15.87 18.02
CA LEU A 16 3.15 -14.72 17.28
C LEU A 16 4.05 -13.47 17.46
N ILE A 17 4.54 -13.23 18.69
CA ILE A 17 5.45 -12.09 18.96
C ILE A 17 6.75 -12.26 18.16
N ARG A 18 7.36 -13.45 18.16
CA ARG A 18 8.54 -13.79 17.37
C ARG A 18 8.30 -13.55 15.88
N ASP A 19 7.18 -14.01 15.34
CA ASP A 19 6.77 -13.81 13.97
C ASP A 19 6.63 -12.33 13.63
N ALA A 20 6.05 -11.53 14.53
CA ALA A 20 5.93 -10.08 14.36
C ALA A 20 7.30 -9.39 14.27
N ILE A 21 8.26 -9.77 15.14
CA ILE A 21 9.65 -9.28 15.08
C ILE A 21 10.28 -9.59 13.71
N ILE A 22 10.17 -10.86 13.27
CA ILE A 22 10.72 -11.30 11.98
C ILE A 22 10.08 -10.54 10.82
N LYS A 23 8.75 -10.40 10.80
CA LYS A 23 8.01 -9.67 9.74
C LYS A 23 8.34 -8.17 9.75
N ALA A 24 8.41 -7.53 10.92
CA ALA A 24 8.80 -6.13 11.07
C ALA A 24 10.25 -5.87 10.59
N SER A 25 11.15 -6.84 10.76
CA SER A 25 12.56 -6.74 10.38
C SER A 25 12.82 -6.86 8.86
N ARG A 26 11.85 -7.36 8.07
CA ARG A 26 12.01 -7.56 6.62
C ARG A 26 12.49 -6.27 5.94
N LYS A 27 13.52 -6.39 5.09
CA LYS A 27 14.19 -5.28 4.39
C LYS A 27 14.88 -4.24 5.31
N LYS A 28 14.95 -4.49 6.64
CA LYS A 28 15.56 -3.58 7.62
C LYS A 28 16.71 -4.23 8.40
N ARG A 29 17.03 -5.50 8.18
CA ARG A 29 18.03 -6.31 8.91
C ARG A 29 19.44 -5.68 8.97
N ARG A 30 19.77 -4.74 8.06
CA ARG A 30 21.06 -4.01 8.07
C ARG A 30 21.13 -2.86 9.09
N ARG A 31 19.99 -2.44 9.66
CA ARG A 31 19.99 -1.37 10.68
C ARG A 31 20.49 -1.93 12.01
N ARG A 32 21.42 -1.19 12.66
CA ARG A 32 22.03 -1.61 13.94
C ARG A 32 20.97 -1.95 15.00
N SER A 33 19.95 -1.11 15.18
CA SER A 33 18.85 -1.36 16.12
C SER A 33 18.07 -2.65 15.81
N VAL A 34 17.85 -2.97 14.53
CA VAL A 34 17.13 -4.19 14.12
C VAL A 34 18.00 -5.42 14.35
N ARG A 35 19.32 -5.37 14.05
CA ARG A 35 20.25 -6.47 14.30
C ARG A 35 20.33 -6.81 15.80
N ARG A 36 20.45 -5.78 16.67
CA ARG A 36 20.46 -5.99 18.13
C ARG A 36 19.27 -6.81 18.60
N ILE A 37 18.06 -6.51 18.09
CA ILE A 37 16.84 -7.23 18.45
C ILE A 37 16.86 -8.66 17.90
N LEU A 38 17.29 -8.85 16.66
CA LEU A 38 17.34 -10.18 16.05
C LEU A 38 18.39 -11.10 16.70
N ASN A 39 19.48 -10.54 17.23
CA ASN A 39 20.52 -11.31 17.94
C ASN A 39 20.07 -11.76 19.35
N ASN A 40 19.13 -11.04 19.97
CA ASN A 40 18.59 -11.33 21.31
C ASN A 40 17.06 -11.49 21.24
N ILE A 41 16.58 -12.24 20.26
CA ILE A 41 15.14 -12.25 19.93
C ILE A 41 14.27 -12.75 21.09
N ASP A 42 14.74 -13.73 21.86
CA ASP A 42 13.99 -14.31 22.97
C ASP A 42 13.77 -13.29 24.09
N HIS A 43 14.81 -12.56 24.47
CA HIS A 43 14.70 -11.45 25.42
C HIS A 43 13.64 -10.42 25.00
N TYR A 44 13.66 -10.00 23.73
CA TYR A 44 12.65 -9.04 23.23
C TYR A 44 11.25 -9.63 23.09
N VAL A 45 11.13 -10.94 22.91
CA VAL A 45 9.84 -11.65 22.96
C VAL A 45 9.27 -11.56 24.37
N ASP A 46 10.07 -11.80 25.41
CA ASP A 46 9.63 -11.76 26.81
C ASP A 46 9.32 -10.33 27.26
N GLU A 47 10.13 -9.33 26.88
CA GLU A 47 9.80 -7.92 27.14
C GLU A 47 8.46 -7.52 26.51
N LEU A 48 8.22 -7.86 25.24
CA LEU A 48 6.96 -7.55 24.55
C LEU A 48 5.78 -8.32 25.15
N TYR A 49 5.99 -9.58 25.52
CA TYR A 49 4.97 -10.36 26.22
C TYR A 49 4.54 -9.66 27.51
N THR A 50 5.49 -9.29 28.37
CA THR A 50 5.26 -8.58 29.62
C THR A 50 4.57 -7.24 29.39
N MET A 51 5.04 -6.47 28.39
CA MET A 51 4.43 -5.20 28.01
C MET A 51 2.95 -5.35 27.61
N ILE A 52 2.63 -6.37 26.83
CA ILE A 52 1.25 -6.63 26.40
C ILE A 52 0.43 -7.23 27.55
N ALA A 53 0.99 -8.14 28.34
CA ALA A 53 0.29 -8.73 29.49
C ALA A 53 -0.17 -7.66 30.49
N ASN A 54 0.69 -6.68 30.76
CA ASN A 54 0.44 -5.57 31.69
C ASN A 54 -0.32 -4.39 31.03
N GLU A 55 -0.71 -4.48 29.77
CA GLU A 55 -1.34 -3.38 28.98
C GLU A 55 -0.54 -2.06 29.03
N SER A 56 0.80 -2.14 29.21
CA SER A 56 1.67 -0.97 29.43
C SER A 56 2.23 -0.36 28.14
N PHE A 57 1.81 -0.85 26.96
CA PHE A 57 2.27 -0.30 25.69
C PHE A 57 1.83 1.14 25.51
N THR A 58 2.81 2.03 25.29
CA THR A 58 2.60 3.45 24.92
C THR A 58 3.40 3.74 23.65
N PRO A 59 2.76 4.31 22.60
CA PRO A 59 3.44 4.66 21.37
C PRO A 59 4.55 5.68 21.60
N SER A 60 5.72 5.42 21.03
CA SER A 60 6.83 6.38 21.09
C SER A 60 6.56 7.61 20.22
N PRO A 61 7.14 8.78 20.54
CA PRO A 61 7.07 9.96 19.67
C PRO A 61 7.59 9.65 18.26
N TYR A 62 6.84 10.09 17.24
CA TYR A 62 7.23 9.88 15.84
C TYR A 62 8.41 10.76 15.45
N ARG A 63 9.36 10.17 14.71
CA ARG A 63 10.26 10.96 13.88
C ARG A 63 9.53 11.39 12.62
N ARG A 64 9.27 12.69 12.46
CA ARG A 64 8.57 13.25 11.31
C ARG A 64 9.55 13.78 10.28
N PHE A 65 9.24 13.60 9.00
CA PHE A 65 9.99 14.19 7.89
C PHE A 65 9.10 14.29 6.64
N GLN A 66 9.44 15.23 5.78
CA GLN A 66 8.69 15.45 4.55
C GLN A 66 9.32 14.72 3.37
N ILE A 67 8.49 14.10 2.56
CA ILE A 67 8.87 13.51 1.27
C ILE A 67 8.10 14.22 0.16
N LYS A 68 8.84 14.73 -0.83
CA LYS A 68 8.26 15.24 -2.06
C LYS A 68 8.06 14.08 -3.04
N ASP A 69 6.81 13.80 -3.39
CA ASP A 69 6.49 12.80 -4.40
C ASP A 69 7.03 13.27 -5.76
N GLY A 70 8.01 12.57 -6.29
CA GLY A 70 8.61 12.89 -7.58
C GLY A 70 7.63 12.86 -8.77
N ALA A 71 6.42 12.27 -8.60
CA ALA A 71 5.40 12.20 -9.65
C ALA A 71 4.45 13.39 -9.65
N THR A 72 3.92 13.68 -8.49
CA THR A 72 2.85 14.66 -8.29
C THR A 72 3.37 15.98 -7.70
N GLN A 73 4.66 16.02 -7.33
CA GLN A 73 5.29 17.12 -6.58
C GLN A 73 4.61 17.42 -5.22
N LYS A 74 3.70 16.56 -4.79
CA LYS A 74 3.04 16.70 -3.49
C LYS A 74 4.01 16.42 -2.36
N VAL A 75 4.05 17.32 -1.39
CA VAL A 75 4.76 17.10 -0.12
C VAL A 75 3.87 16.25 0.78
N ARG A 76 4.45 15.19 1.34
CA ARG A 76 3.78 14.31 2.32
C ARG A 76 4.61 14.26 3.58
N GLU A 77 3.99 14.51 4.71
CA GLU A 77 4.61 14.25 6.00
C GLU A 77 4.56 12.75 6.28
N ILE A 78 5.71 12.19 6.62
CA ILE A 78 5.87 10.79 7.01
C ILE A 78 6.14 10.72 8.50
N CYS A 79 5.31 9.99 9.22
CA CYS A 79 5.49 9.66 10.62
C CYS A 79 6.20 8.30 10.71
N CYS A 80 7.44 8.30 11.17
CA CYS A 80 8.23 7.08 11.31
C CYS A 80 8.21 6.62 12.77
N PRO A 81 7.46 5.55 13.10
CA PRO A 81 7.47 4.96 14.44
C PRO A 81 8.83 4.33 14.73
N LYS A 82 9.23 4.22 15.99
CA LYS A 82 10.41 3.46 16.40
C LYS A 82 10.26 2.01 15.97
N PHE A 83 11.39 1.34 15.69
CA PHE A 83 11.33 -0.08 15.34
C PHE A 83 10.86 -0.92 16.53
N TYR A 84 11.39 -0.65 17.71
CA TYR A 84 11.00 -1.23 18.99
C TYR A 84 10.49 -0.14 19.91
N PRO A 85 9.35 -0.34 20.58
CA PRO A 85 8.43 -1.46 20.42
C PRO A 85 7.43 -1.28 19.26
N ASP A 86 7.21 -0.03 18.77
CA ASP A 86 6.04 0.38 17.99
C ASP A 86 5.79 -0.47 16.73
N GLN A 87 6.81 -0.61 15.85
CA GLN A 87 6.60 -1.33 14.59
C GLN A 87 6.32 -2.81 14.84
N ILE A 88 6.86 -3.38 15.91
CA ILE A 88 6.62 -4.80 16.26
C ILE A 88 5.20 -4.95 16.78
N VAL A 89 4.74 -4.09 17.70
CA VAL A 89 3.37 -4.09 18.22
C VAL A 89 2.36 -3.88 17.08
N HIS A 90 2.64 -2.99 16.13
CA HIS A 90 1.79 -2.83 14.93
C HIS A 90 1.69 -4.15 14.13
N TRP A 91 2.77 -4.91 14.00
CA TRP A 91 2.74 -6.21 13.33
C TRP A 91 1.96 -7.25 14.15
N MET A 92 2.15 -7.31 15.46
CA MET A 92 1.38 -8.20 16.36
C MET A 92 -0.12 -7.94 16.21
N MET A 93 -0.53 -6.67 16.31
CA MET A 93 -1.93 -6.27 16.12
C MET A 93 -2.49 -6.74 14.77
N ILE A 94 -1.77 -6.50 13.68
CA ILE A 94 -2.27 -6.85 12.35
C ILE A 94 -2.29 -8.35 12.13
N LEU A 95 -1.34 -9.12 12.64
CA LEU A 95 -1.39 -10.58 12.56
C LEU A 95 -2.68 -11.16 13.18
N VAL A 96 -3.20 -10.54 14.23
CA VAL A 96 -4.45 -10.94 14.88
C VAL A 96 -5.68 -10.35 14.20
N LEU A 97 -5.61 -9.09 13.75
CA LEU A 97 -6.76 -8.35 13.19
C LEU A 97 -6.98 -8.62 11.70
N GLU A 98 -5.95 -8.98 10.93
CA GLU A 98 -6.05 -9.24 9.49
C GLU A 98 -7.18 -10.22 9.14
N PRO A 99 -7.32 -11.40 9.80
CA PRO A 99 -8.43 -12.31 9.53
C PRO A 99 -9.81 -11.70 9.80
N VAL A 100 -9.92 -10.81 10.80
CA VAL A 100 -11.17 -10.11 11.12
C VAL A 100 -11.53 -9.11 10.04
N PHE A 101 -10.56 -8.30 9.59
CA PHE A 101 -10.75 -7.31 8.54
C PHE A 101 -11.05 -7.95 7.18
N MET A 102 -10.39 -9.07 6.89
CA MET A 102 -10.55 -9.76 5.60
C MET A 102 -11.92 -10.39 5.41
N ARG A 103 -12.67 -10.75 6.48
CA ARG A 103 -13.99 -11.35 6.37
C ARG A 103 -15.01 -10.50 5.59
N GLY A 104 -14.96 -9.17 5.75
CA GLY A 104 -15.85 -8.25 5.04
C GLY A 104 -15.12 -7.44 3.96
N MET A 105 -13.88 -7.78 3.60
CA MET A 105 -13.11 -7.02 2.63
C MET A 105 -13.65 -7.24 1.21
N CYS A 106 -14.22 -6.20 0.63
CA CYS A 106 -14.75 -6.25 -0.73
C CYS A 106 -13.70 -6.77 -1.71
N GLU A 107 -14.09 -7.69 -2.59
CA GLU A 107 -13.20 -8.31 -3.59
C GLU A 107 -12.49 -7.26 -4.44
N THR A 108 -13.18 -6.19 -4.80
CA THR A 108 -12.68 -5.12 -5.66
C THR A 108 -11.89 -4.02 -4.94
N ASN A 109 -11.63 -4.18 -3.62
CA ASN A 109 -10.64 -3.38 -2.93
C ASN A 109 -9.23 -3.94 -3.23
N CYS A 110 -8.43 -3.13 -3.91
CA CYS A 110 -7.11 -3.53 -4.42
C CYS A 110 -5.94 -2.82 -3.70
N GLY A 111 -6.23 -1.88 -2.80
CA GLY A 111 -5.21 -1.07 -2.14
C GLY A 111 -4.69 -1.71 -0.86
N SER A 112 -3.39 -2.02 -0.78
CA SER A 112 -2.73 -2.53 0.44
C SER A 112 -3.40 -3.76 1.07
N VAL A 113 -3.99 -4.61 0.26
CA VAL A 113 -4.58 -5.90 0.66
C VAL A 113 -3.67 -7.02 0.16
N PRO A 114 -3.34 -8.03 1.00
CA PRO A 114 -2.51 -9.16 0.59
C PRO A 114 -3.07 -9.87 -0.64
N GLY A 115 -2.18 -10.24 -1.57
CA GLY A 115 -2.57 -10.88 -2.83
C GLY A 115 -3.27 -9.99 -3.84
N ARG A 116 -3.59 -8.72 -3.49
CA ARG A 116 -4.27 -7.76 -4.35
C ARG A 116 -3.35 -6.55 -4.62
N GLY A 117 -3.61 -5.84 -5.70
CA GLY A 117 -2.81 -4.66 -6.08
C GLY A 117 -3.26 -4.09 -7.41
N ALA A 118 -2.46 -3.18 -8.00
CA ALA A 118 -2.78 -2.53 -9.26
C ALA A 118 -3.08 -3.52 -10.41
N HIS A 119 -2.34 -4.63 -10.48
CA HIS A 119 -2.56 -5.66 -11.50
C HIS A 119 -3.84 -6.45 -11.27
N TYR A 120 -4.21 -6.69 -10.02
CA TYR A 120 -5.47 -7.34 -9.66
C TYR A 120 -6.66 -6.47 -10.10
N GLY A 121 -6.68 -5.20 -9.71
CA GLY A 121 -7.73 -4.27 -10.16
C GLY A 121 -7.78 -4.09 -11.67
N LYS A 122 -6.60 -4.06 -12.35
CA LYS A 122 -6.50 -4.05 -13.81
C LYS A 122 -7.26 -5.22 -14.45
N LYS A 123 -7.05 -6.45 -13.97
CA LYS A 123 -7.72 -7.64 -14.51
C LYS A 123 -9.25 -7.53 -14.43
N HIS A 124 -9.78 -7.01 -13.31
CA HIS A 124 -11.21 -6.78 -13.17
C HIS A 124 -11.75 -5.77 -14.19
N ILE A 125 -11.10 -4.61 -14.34
CA ILE A 125 -11.53 -3.57 -15.27
C ILE A 125 -11.52 -4.09 -16.72
N GLU A 126 -10.45 -4.77 -17.14
CA GLU A 126 -10.34 -5.35 -18.49
C GLU A 126 -11.40 -6.41 -18.76
N LYS A 127 -11.67 -7.27 -17.77
CA LYS A 127 -12.74 -8.28 -17.83
C LYS A 127 -14.09 -7.62 -18.04
N TRP A 128 -14.41 -6.59 -17.26
CA TRP A 128 -15.69 -5.90 -17.34
C TRP A 128 -15.89 -5.17 -18.67
N TYR A 129 -14.85 -4.52 -19.20
CA TYR A 129 -14.91 -3.86 -20.50
C TYR A 129 -15.18 -4.82 -21.66
N LYS A 130 -14.69 -6.05 -21.56
CA LYS A 130 -14.94 -7.10 -22.55
C LYS A 130 -16.35 -7.68 -22.44
N LEU A 131 -16.80 -7.96 -21.20
CA LEU A 131 -18.05 -8.69 -20.96
C LEU A 131 -19.31 -7.82 -20.98
N ASP A 132 -19.21 -6.56 -20.54
CA ASP A 132 -20.39 -5.72 -20.33
C ASP A 132 -20.18 -4.29 -20.79
N ARG A 133 -20.33 -4.07 -22.07
CA ARG A 133 -20.20 -2.74 -22.68
C ARG A 133 -21.29 -1.76 -22.22
N LYS A 134 -22.50 -2.27 -21.94
CA LYS A 134 -23.67 -1.47 -21.54
C LYS A 134 -23.43 -0.86 -20.16
N ASN A 135 -23.14 -1.67 -19.15
CA ASN A 135 -22.99 -1.22 -17.76
C ASN A 135 -21.60 -0.62 -17.46
N THR A 136 -20.68 -0.63 -18.43
CA THR A 136 -19.38 0.08 -18.35
C THR A 136 -19.32 1.31 -19.25
N LYS A 137 -20.49 1.82 -19.74
CA LYS A 137 -20.58 2.95 -20.69
C LYS A 137 -20.04 4.24 -20.09
N TYR A 138 -20.30 4.53 -18.83
CA TYR A 138 -19.82 5.70 -18.11
C TYR A 138 -18.95 5.30 -16.92
N CYS A 139 -17.98 6.14 -16.58
CA CYS A 139 -17.13 5.97 -15.40
C CYS A 139 -17.20 7.22 -14.52
N ALA A 140 -17.43 7.03 -13.23
CA ALA A 140 -17.18 8.04 -12.20
C ALA A 140 -15.82 7.76 -11.58
N LYS A 141 -14.95 8.77 -11.56
CA LYS A 141 -13.66 8.72 -10.88
C LYS A 141 -13.70 9.65 -9.67
N LEU A 142 -13.48 9.08 -8.48
CA LEU A 142 -13.59 9.75 -7.19
C LEU A 142 -12.28 9.59 -6.41
N ASP A 143 -12.00 10.55 -5.54
CA ASP A 143 -10.83 10.53 -4.64
C ASP A 143 -11.23 11.23 -3.34
N ILE A 144 -10.88 10.67 -2.18
CA ILE A 144 -11.19 11.26 -0.88
C ILE A 144 -10.16 12.33 -0.55
N ARG A 145 -10.63 13.49 -0.07
CA ARG A 145 -9.78 14.62 0.28
C ARG A 145 -8.99 14.33 1.56
N LYS A 146 -7.66 14.44 1.48
CA LYS A 146 -6.75 14.27 2.63
C LYS A 146 -7.08 13.02 3.48
N PHE A 147 -7.35 11.88 2.84
CA PHE A 147 -7.93 10.69 3.46
C PHE A 147 -7.26 10.32 4.80
N TYR A 148 -5.95 10.10 4.82
CA TYR A 148 -5.23 9.71 6.05
C TYR A 148 -5.35 10.75 7.18
N PRO A 149 -5.05 12.04 6.98
CA PRO A 149 -5.23 13.05 8.04
C PRO A 149 -6.68 13.24 8.47
N SER A 150 -7.64 13.03 7.57
CA SER A 150 -9.07 13.20 7.88
C SER A 150 -9.69 11.98 8.55
N SER A 151 -9.02 10.82 8.51
CA SER A 151 -9.50 9.59 9.17
C SER A 151 -9.19 9.63 10.66
N LYS A 152 -10.11 10.19 11.44
CA LYS A 152 -9.94 10.40 12.89
C LYS A 152 -10.20 9.12 13.69
N ALA A 153 -9.54 9.00 14.85
CA ALA A 153 -9.66 7.84 15.73
C ALA A 153 -11.12 7.49 16.10
N PRO A 154 -12.02 8.43 16.46
CA PRO A 154 -13.40 8.09 16.79
C PRO A 154 -14.14 7.38 15.66
N ALA A 155 -13.99 7.82 14.41
CA ALA A 155 -14.64 7.18 13.25
C ALA A 155 -14.12 5.75 13.03
N VAL A 156 -12.80 5.55 13.12
CA VAL A 156 -12.20 4.20 13.01
C VAL A 156 -12.66 3.31 14.17
N MET A 157 -12.68 3.81 15.40
CA MET A 157 -13.12 3.07 16.59
C MET A 157 -14.60 2.68 16.51
N GLN A 158 -15.45 3.56 15.97
CA GLN A 158 -16.86 3.24 15.73
C GLN A 158 -16.98 2.01 14.82
N GLU A 159 -16.28 1.97 13.71
CA GLU A 159 -16.29 0.84 12.79
C GLU A 159 -15.70 -0.44 13.44
N LEU A 160 -14.61 -0.32 14.21
CA LEU A 160 -14.01 -1.45 14.91
C LEU A 160 -14.98 -2.10 15.92
N ARG A 161 -15.76 -1.30 16.65
CA ARG A 161 -16.76 -1.79 17.62
C ARG A 161 -17.88 -2.61 16.97
N HIS A 162 -18.15 -2.41 15.68
CA HIS A 162 -19.12 -3.25 14.95
C HIS A 162 -18.66 -4.69 14.75
N VAL A 163 -17.35 -4.95 14.69
CA VAL A 163 -16.78 -6.28 14.37
C VAL A 163 -15.96 -6.91 15.50
N ILE A 164 -15.53 -6.11 16.48
CA ILE A 164 -14.72 -6.56 17.64
C ILE A 164 -15.51 -6.36 18.92
N LYS A 165 -15.60 -7.41 19.76
CA LYS A 165 -16.14 -7.34 21.12
C LYS A 165 -15.06 -7.37 22.23
N CYS A 166 -13.80 -7.70 21.88
CA CYS A 166 -12.68 -7.77 22.81
C CYS A 166 -12.27 -6.36 23.28
N LYS A 167 -12.67 -5.99 24.50
CA LYS A 167 -12.42 -4.66 25.08
C LYS A 167 -10.92 -4.32 25.16
N ARG A 168 -10.07 -5.27 25.56
CA ARG A 168 -8.60 -5.09 25.64
C ARG A 168 -8.00 -4.76 24.28
N MET A 169 -8.41 -5.49 23.21
CA MET A 169 -7.96 -5.21 21.84
C MET A 169 -8.45 -3.83 21.36
N LEU A 170 -9.67 -3.44 21.68
CA LEU A 170 -10.19 -2.12 21.34
C LEU A 170 -9.39 -1.00 22.02
N ARG A 171 -9.03 -1.16 23.32
CA ARG A 171 -8.16 -0.19 24.03
C ARG A 171 -6.80 -0.08 23.34
N LEU A 172 -6.16 -1.19 22.99
CA LEU A 172 -4.89 -1.15 22.25
C LEU A 172 -5.01 -0.45 20.88
N CYS A 173 -6.10 -0.70 20.14
CA CYS A 173 -6.37 0.00 18.90
C CYS A 173 -6.52 1.51 19.12
N GLU A 174 -7.24 1.92 20.15
CA GLU A 174 -7.47 3.31 20.52
C GLU A 174 -6.15 4.02 20.92
N THR A 175 -5.30 3.36 21.70
CA THR A 175 -3.95 3.82 22.05
C THR A 175 -3.11 4.11 20.81
N VAL A 176 -3.11 3.18 19.83
CA VAL A 176 -2.37 3.37 18.58
C VAL A 176 -2.99 4.45 17.70
N LEU A 177 -4.31 4.54 17.63
CA LEU A 177 -5.01 5.55 16.84
C LEU A 177 -4.81 6.98 17.39
N ASN A 178 -4.80 7.15 18.71
CA ASN A 178 -4.59 8.42 19.38
C ASN A 178 -3.13 8.91 19.38
N SER A 179 -2.19 8.11 18.86
CA SER A 179 -0.78 8.51 18.73
C SER A 179 -0.55 9.65 17.71
N SER A 180 -1.55 10.00 16.92
CA SER A 180 -1.50 11.10 15.94
C SER A 180 -2.90 11.64 15.65
N ASP A 181 -2.98 12.90 15.23
CA ASP A 181 -4.24 13.48 14.75
C ASP A 181 -4.57 12.97 13.34
N GLY A 182 -5.42 11.95 13.28
CA GLY A 182 -5.70 11.15 12.08
C GLY A 182 -4.69 10.01 11.87
N LEU A 183 -4.87 9.23 10.79
CA LEU A 183 -4.00 8.10 10.50
C LEU A 183 -2.63 8.57 10.00
N PRO A 184 -1.52 8.28 10.70
CA PRO A 184 -0.20 8.71 10.28
C PRO A 184 0.30 7.92 9.07
N ILE A 185 0.85 8.62 8.07
CA ILE A 185 1.51 7.97 6.93
C ILE A 185 2.86 7.44 7.40
N GLY A 186 2.97 6.13 7.53
CA GLY A 186 4.20 5.44 7.96
C GLY A 186 3.95 4.30 8.93
N ASN A 187 2.83 4.29 9.64
CA ASN A 187 2.42 3.15 10.45
C ASN A 187 1.88 2.03 9.58
N TYR A 188 2.24 0.81 9.93
CA TYR A 188 1.72 -0.37 9.25
C TYR A 188 0.21 -0.55 9.50
N THR A 189 -0.25 -0.25 10.72
CA THR A 189 -1.67 -0.27 11.10
C THR A 189 -2.53 0.72 10.33
N SER A 190 -1.98 1.91 9.97
CA SER A 190 -2.75 2.95 9.27
C SER A 190 -3.34 2.48 7.95
N GLN A 191 -2.63 1.64 7.19
CA GLN A 191 -3.14 1.12 5.91
C GLN A 191 -4.33 0.17 6.13
N TRP A 192 -4.28 -0.65 7.18
CA TRP A 192 -5.34 -1.57 7.53
C TRP A 192 -6.56 -0.86 8.08
N PHE A 193 -6.38 0.07 9.01
CA PHE A 193 -7.46 0.88 9.56
C PHE A 193 -8.12 1.75 8.48
N ALA A 194 -7.35 2.34 7.57
CA ALA A 194 -7.87 3.11 6.46
C ALA A 194 -8.73 2.26 5.51
N ASN A 195 -8.29 1.05 5.17
CA ASN A 195 -9.08 0.13 4.35
C ASN A 195 -10.34 -0.33 5.08
N PHE A 196 -10.21 -0.63 6.37
CA PHE A 196 -11.31 -1.08 7.20
C PHE A 196 -12.39 0.00 7.38
N LEU A 197 -12.00 1.27 7.61
CA LEU A 197 -12.90 2.41 7.73
C LEU A 197 -13.83 2.54 6.50
N LEU A 198 -13.33 2.24 5.31
CA LEU A 198 -14.10 2.33 4.07
C LEU A 198 -14.79 1.00 3.68
N GLN A 199 -14.66 -0.05 4.47
CA GLN A 199 -15.24 -1.36 4.14
C GLN A 199 -16.76 -1.28 4.02
N ARG A 200 -17.43 -0.58 4.95
CA ARG A 200 -18.90 -0.37 4.88
C ARG A 200 -19.31 0.49 3.68
N LEU A 201 -18.47 1.43 3.26
CA LEU A 201 -18.70 2.16 2.01
C LEU A 201 -18.65 1.23 0.79
N ASP A 202 -17.71 0.28 0.75
CA ASP A 202 -17.62 -0.69 -0.35
C ASP A 202 -18.90 -1.53 -0.45
N HIS A 203 -19.41 -2.00 0.69
CA HIS A 203 -20.70 -2.71 0.76
C HIS A 203 -21.87 -1.81 0.38
N PHE A 204 -21.92 -0.58 0.89
CA PHE A 204 -22.95 0.39 0.53
C PHE A 204 -23.02 0.64 -0.99
N ILE A 205 -21.86 0.81 -1.64
CA ILE A 205 -21.79 0.98 -3.09
C ILE A 205 -22.33 -0.25 -3.84
N LYS A 206 -22.01 -1.45 -3.38
CA LYS A 206 -22.40 -2.69 -4.04
C LYS A 206 -23.84 -3.12 -3.75
N GLU A 207 -24.23 -3.08 -2.50
CA GLU A 207 -25.46 -3.71 -1.99
C GLU A 207 -26.64 -2.73 -1.94
N VAL A 208 -26.39 -1.44 -1.62
CA VAL A 208 -27.42 -0.43 -1.51
C VAL A 208 -27.54 0.40 -2.78
N LEU A 209 -26.42 0.85 -3.35
CA LEU A 209 -26.43 1.63 -4.59
C LEU A 209 -26.49 0.74 -5.84
N HIS A 210 -26.35 -0.56 -5.70
CA HIS A 210 -26.37 -1.56 -6.78
C HIS A 210 -25.39 -1.25 -7.91
N ILE A 211 -24.23 -0.64 -7.59
CA ILE A 211 -23.17 -0.41 -8.55
C ILE A 211 -22.37 -1.70 -8.75
N ARG A 212 -22.69 -2.41 -9.83
CA ARG A 212 -22.11 -3.72 -10.15
C ARG A 212 -20.58 -3.64 -10.34
N TYR A 213 -20.11 -2.62 -11.03
CA TYR A 213 -18.68 -2.46 -11.39
C TYR A 213 -18.06 -1.31 -10.62
N PHE A 214 -17.24 -1.66 -9.65
CA PHE A 214 -16.59 -0.75 -8.74
C PHE A 214 -15.22 -1.31 -8.34
N VAL A 215 -14.19 -0.46 -8.35
CA VAL A 215 -12.83 -0.76 -7.85
C VAL A 215 -12.34 0.37 -6.97
N ARG A 216 -11.79 0.01 -5.82
CA ARG A 216 -11.14 0.95 -4.91
C ARG A 216 -9.66 0.61 -4.72
N TYR A 217 -8.83 1.62 -4.68
CA TYR A 217 -7.43 1.54 -4.28
C TYR A 217 -7.16 2.60 -3.23
N MET A 218 -7.26 2.25 -1.95
CA MET A 218 -7.25 3.17 -0.82
C MET A 218 -8.35 4.24 -0.95
N ASP A 219 -7.97 5.49 -1.14
CA ASP A 219 -8.84 6.66 -1.32
C ASP A 219 -9.32 6.90 -2.76
N ASP A 220 -8.68 6.25 -3.74
CA ASP A 220 -8.97 6.41 -5.18
C ASP A 220 -10.00 5.35 -5.62
N MET A 221 -11.11 5.77 -6.22
CA MET A 221 -12.23 4.90 -6.60
C MET A 221 -12.68 5.13 -8.02
N CYS A 222 -13.07 4.05 -8.70
CA CYS A 222 -13.75 4.11 -9.98
C CYS A 222 -15.04 3.27 -9.94
N LEU A 223 -16.15 3.86 -10.37
CA LEU A 223 -17.46 3.24 -10.50
C LEU A 223 -17.91 3.29 -11.95
N TRP A 224 -18.56 2.24 -12.43
CA TRP A 224 -19.11 2.22 -13.79
C TRP A 224 -20.59 1.93 -13.78
N ALA A 225 -21.32 2.55 -14.71
CA ALA A 225 -22.74 2.32 -14.93
C ALA A 225 -23.16 2.62 -16.39
N SER A 226 -24.38 2.22 -16.71
CA SER A 226 -25.00 2.45 -18.03
C SER A 226 -25.40 3.90 -18.27
N SER A 227 -25.63 4.70 -17.22
CA SER A 227 -26.06 6.10 -17.35
C SER A 227 -25.32 7.05 -16.42
N LYS A 228 -25.15 8.31 -16.87
CA LYS A 228 -24.60 9.39 -16.05
C LYS A 228 -25.49 9.69 -14.84
N LYS A 229 -26.82 9.69 -15.04
CA LYS A 229 -27.81 9.98 -13.98
C LYS A 229 -27.65 9.02 -12.78
N LEU A 230 -27.43 7.72 -13.05
CA LEU A 230 -27.18 6.73 -12.01
C LEU A 230 -25.90 7.03 -11.26
N LEU A 231 -24.81 7.37 -11.96
CA LEU A 231 -23.53 7.72 -11.32
C LEU A 231 -23.62 9.02 -10.50
N HIS A 232 -24.33 10.04 -10.98
CA HIS A 232 -24.54 11.28 -10.20
C HIS A 232 -25.29 11.01 -8.90
N ARG A 233 -26.35 10.17 -8.95
CA ARG A 233 -27.06 9.74 -7.74
C ARG A 233 -26.14 8.97 -6.79
N ALA A 234 -25.36 8.05 -7.32
CA ALA A 234 -24.40 7.29 -6.54
C ALA A 234 -23.34 8.21 -5.87
N VAL A 235 -22.78 9.18 -6.59
CA VAL A 235 -21.80 10.13 -6.04
C VAL A 235 -22.41 10.92 -4.89
N LYS A 236 -23.61 11.49 -5.04
CA LYS A 236 -24.30 12.23 -3.96
C LYS A 236 -24.52 11.35 -2.72
N ALA A 237 -24.91 10.09 -2.91
CA ALA A 237 -25.10 9.15 -1.81
C ALA A 237 -23.76 8.80 -1.12
N ILE A 238 -22.69 8.62 -1.88
CA ILE A 238 -21.32 8.41 -1.36
C ILE A 238 -20.85 9.63 -0.58
N GLU A 239 -21.09 10.86 -1.07
CA GLU A 239 -20.73 12.09 -0.35
C GLU A 239 -21.42 12.16 1.02
N LYS A 240 -22.74 11.85 1.06
CA LYS A 240 -23.51 11.79 2.32
C LYS A 240 -22.96 10.71 3.27
N PHE A 241 -22.64 9.53 2.75
CA PHE A 241 -22.03 8.45 3.54
C PHE A 241 -20.67 8.86 4.13
N LEU A 242 -19.80 9.42 3.31
CA LEU A 242 -18.47 9.89 3.74
C LEU A 242 -18.57 11.03 4.76
N ALA A 243 -19.52 11.96 4.62
CA ALA A 243 -19.76 13.01 5.59
C ALA A 243 -20.08 12.45 6.99
N GLY A 244 -20.82 11.35 7.08
CA GLY A 244 -21.08 10.62 8.33
C GLY A 244 -19.83 10.02 8.99
N LEU A 245 -18.73 9.84 8.22
CA LEU A 245 -17.42 9.41 8.71
C LEU A 245 -16.45 10.60 8.93
N GLY A 246 -16.89 11.85 8.77
CA GLY A 246 -16.04 13.04 8.79
C GLY A 246 -15.12 13.16 7.58
N LEU A 247 -15.43 12.47 6.48
CA LEU A 247 -14.66 12.44 5.24
C LEU A 247 -15.38 13.20 4.12
N ALA A 248 -14.64 13.68 3.12
CA ALA A 248 -15.22 14.36 1.97
C ALA A 248 -14.52 13.94 0.67
N LEU A 249 -15.26 13.93 -0.44
CA LEU A 249 -14.67 13.79 -1.76
C LEU A 249 -13.88 15.05 -2.14
N LYS A 250 -12.89 14.88 -3.01
CA LYS A 250 -12.26 16.03 -3.70
C LYS A 250 -13.26 16.62 -4.69
N ALA A 251 -13.32 17.95 -4.79
CA ALA A 251 -14.22 18.65 -5.70
C ALA A 251 -13.99 18.33 -7.19
N ASN A 252 -12.83 17.79 -7.55
CA ASN A 252 -12.45 17.47 -8.94
C ASN A 252 -12.82 16.07 -9.40
N TRP A 253 -13.81 15.44 -8.78
CA TRP A 253 -14.34 14.17 -9.27
C TRP A 253 -15.00 14.34 -10.66
N GLN A 254 -15.06 13.29 -11.44
CA GLN A 254 -15.47 13.38 -12.85
C GLN A 254 -16.34 12.19 -13.23
N ILE A 255 -17.37 12.45 -14.04
CA ILE A 255 -18.15 11.42 -14.73
C ILE A 255 -18.01 11.64 -16.24
N PHE A 256 -17.60 10.61 -16.96
CA PHE A 256 -17.34 10.70 -18.38
C PHE A 256 -17.65 9.39 -19.13
N PRO A 257 -17.96 9.46 -20.44
CA PRO A 257 -18.13 8.26 -21.26
C PRO A 257 -16.79 7.58 -21.52
N THR A 258 -16.73 6.28 -21.29
CA THR A 258 -15.50 5.47 -21.43
C THR A 258 -15.08 5.26 -22.89
N ALA A 259 -15.99 5.48 -23.85
CA ALA A 259 -15.67 5.46 -25.27
C ALA A 259 -14.90 6.70 -25.70
N ALA A 260 -15.24 7.89 -25.15
CA ALA A 260 -14.60 9.14 -25.51
C ALA A 260 -13.27 9.36 -24.78
N ARG A 261 -13.12 8.82 -23.56
CA ARG A 261 -11.96 9.06 -22.73
C ARG A 261 -11.53 7.81 -21.95
N ALA A 262 -10.23 7.51 -21.99
CA ALA A 262 -9.66 6.43 -21.20
C ALA A 262 -9.75 6.72 -19.69
N VAL A 263 -10.05 5.70 -18.90
CA VAL A 263 -9.98 5.76 -17.44
C VAL A 263 -8.53 5.67 -17.00
N ASP A 264 -8.00 6.72 -16.38
CA ASP A 264 -6.66 6.76 -15.81
C ASP A 264 -6.70 6.32 -14.34
N PHE A 265 -6.34 5.06 -14.08
CA PHE A 265 -6.42 4.44 -12.76
C PHE A 265 -5.32 3.38 -12.58
N LEU A 266 -4.87 3.12 -11.36
CA LEU A 266 -3.88 2.07 -11.02
C LEU A 266 -2.55 2.14 -11.82
N GLY A 267 -2.18 3.30 -12.33
CA GLY A 267 -0.97 3.45 -13.17
C GLY A 267 -1.16 3.09 -14.64
N PHE A 268 -2.38 2.76 -15.04
CA PHE A 268 -2.78 2.43 -16.41
C PHE A 268 -3.80 3.43 -16.95
N ARG A 269 -3.97 3.43 -18.28
CA ARG A 269 -5.05 4.08 -19.00
C ARG A 269 -5.85 2.99 -19.69
N PHE A 270 -7.09 2.82 -19.25
CA PHE A 270 -8.03 1.82 -19.78
C PHE A 270 -8.87 2.44 -20.88
N PHE A 271 -8.64 2.02 -22.09
CA PHE A 271 -9.52 2.21 -23.23
C PHE A 271 -10.43 1.00 -23.36
N ARG A 272 -11.49 1.11 -24.16
CA ARG A 272 -12.41 0.00 -24.39
C ARG A 272 -11.71 -1.27 -24.90
N GLU A 273 -10.79 -1.11 -25.85
CA GLU A 273 -10.17 -2.25 -26.55
C GLU A 273 -8.72 -2.51 -26.09
N LYS A 274 -8.11 -1.57 -25.36
CA LYS A 274 -6.71 -1.71 -24.94
C LYS A 274 -6.40 -1.02 -23.64
N THR A 275 -5.40 -1.51 -22.95
CA THR A 275 -4.85 -0.88 -21.76
C THR A 275 -3.42 -0.42 -22.04
N THR A 276 -3.12 0.84 -21.76
CA THR A 276 -1.76 1.39 -21.91
C THR A 276 -1.22 1.88 -20.59
N LEU A 277 0.08 2.16 -20.51
CA LEU A 277 0.64 2.81 -19.32
C LEU A 277 0.14 4.26 -19.19
N ARG A 278 0.01 4.71 -17.94
CA ARG A 278 -0.17 6.13 -17.64
C ARG A 278 0.96 6.96 -18.27
N LYS A 279 0.63 8.08 -18.93
CA LYS A 279 1.58 8.93 -19.63
C LYS A 279 2.83 9.27 -18.83
N ASN A 280 2.64 9.65 -17.55
CA ASN A 280 3.76 9.99 -16.67
C ASN A 280 4.71 8.81 -16.39
N LEU A 281 4.20 7.59 -16.27
CA LEU A 281 5.04 6.38 -16.11
C LEU A 281 5.83 6.10 -17.39
N ALA A 282 5.21 6.19 -18.55
CA ALA A 282 5.87 6.01 -19.83
C ALA A 282 6.98 7.05 -20.07
N LEU A 283 6.71 8.33 -19.77
CA LEU A 283 7.71 9.39 -19.89
C LEU A 283 8.89 9.21 -18.93
N ARG A 284 8.62 8.76 -17.69
CA ARG A 284 9.68 8.46 -16.70
C ARG A 284 10.56 7.30 -17.17
N LEU A 285 9.96 6.22 -17.68
CA LEU A 285 10.72 5.12 -18.24
C LEU A 285 11.61 5.62 -19.38
N ARG A 286 11.06 6.36 -20.36
CA ARG A 286 11.82 6.93 -21.48
C ARG A 286 12.99 7.78 -20.99
N ARG A 287 12.77 8.69 -20.02
CA ARG A 287 13.83 9.54 -19.45
C ARG A 287 14.89 8.70 -18.73
N ARG A 288 14.48 7.70 -17.96
CA ARG A 288 15.40 6.81 -17.23
C ARG A 288 16.25 5.98 -18.19
N VAL A 289 15.64 5.39 -19.22
CA VAL A 289 16.34 4.64 -20.27
C VAL A 289 17.40 5.51 -20.94
N LYS A 290 17.03 6.70 -21.44
CA LYS A 290 17.98 7.63 -22.07
C LYS A 290 19.12 8.03 -21.13
N LYS A 291 18.83 8.33 -19.86
CA LYS A 291 19.84 8.66 -18.85
C LYS A 291 20.80 7.50 -18.61
N THR A 292 20.28 6.29 -18.46
CA THR A 292 21.09 5.08 -18.26
C THR A 292 21.99 4.82 -19.46
N TYR A 293 21.42 4.91 -20.68
CA TYR A 293 22.18 4.73 -21.93
C TYR A 293 23.32 5.75 -22.05
N LYS A 294 23.04 7.07 -21.94
CA LYS A 294 24.08 8.12 -22.02
C LYS A 294 25.19 7.89 -20.99
N HIS A 295 24.84 7.50 -19.75
CA HIS A 295 25.83 7.23 -18.74
C HIS A 295 26.69 6.01 -19.10
N THR A 296 26.08 4.93 -19.61
CA THR A 296 26.78 3.71 -20.02
C THR A 296 27.74 4.00 -21.19
N GLN A 297 27.33 4.81 -22.16
CA GLN A 297 28.20 5.22 -23.27
C GLN A 297 29.45 6.00 -22.76
N LYS A 298 29.24 6.92 -21.80
CA LYS A 298 30.33 7.73 -21.25
C LYS A 298 31.29 6.95 -20.37
N THR A 299 30.83 5.96 -19.61
CA THR A 299 31.60 5.30 -18.55
C THR A 299 31.88 3.82 -18.78
N GLY A 300 31.36 3.22 -19.84
CA GLY A 300 31.39 1.78 -20.09
C GLY A 300 30.59 0.92 -19.10
N ARG A 301 30.08 1.53 -18.01
CA ARG A 301 29.45 0.81 -16.88
C ARG A 301 28.01 1.20 -16.64
N VAL A 302 27.19 0.22 -16.25
CA VAL A 302 25.79 0.45 -15.85
C VAL A 302 25.72 0.55 -14.32
N ARG A 303 25.14 1.63 -13.82
CA ARG A 303 24.88 1.75 -12.37
C ARG A 303 23.74 0.82 -11.96
N ALA A 304 23.95 0.00 -10.95
CA ALA A 304 22.93 -0.95 -10.46
C ALA A 304 21.59 -0.28 -10.08
N ARG A 305 21.64 0.93 -9.49
CA ARG A 305 20.44 1.73 -9.16
C ARG A 305 19.64 2.09 -10.41
N ASP A 306 20.29 2.48 -11.50
CA ASP A 306 19.64 2.86 -12.76
C ASP A 306 19.10 1.62 -13.46
N ALA A 307 19.89 0.53 -13.46
CA ALA A 307 19.47 -0.77 -13.97
C ALA A 307 18.20 -1.28 -13.26
N ALA A 308 18.16 -1.27 -11.93
CA ALA A 308 17.00 -1.67 -11.14
C ALA A 308 15.76 -0.81 -11.45
N ALA A 309 15.94 0.51 -11.62
CA ALA A 309 14.86 1.41 -11.98
C ALA A 309 14.30 1.10 -13.38
N VAL A 310 15.15 0.91 -14.39
CA VAL A 310 14.71 0.52 -15.75
C VAL A 310 13.97 -0.81 -15.72
N MET A 311 14.51 -1.83 -15.03
CA MET A 311 13.88 -3.14 -14.91
C MET A 311 12.51 -3.07 -14.23
N SER A 312 12.38 -2.27 -13.17
CA SER A 312 11.10 -2.04 -12.48
C SER A 312 10.05 -1.43 -13.40
N TYR A 313 10.40 -0.39 -14.17
CA TYR A 313 9.48 0.20 -15.15
C TYR A 313 9.14 -0.76 -16.30
N CYS A 314 10.10 -1.55 -16.78
CA CYS A 314 9.86 -2.56 -17.82
C CYS A 314 8.89 -3.65 -17.34
N GLY A 315 8.86 -3.94 -16.03
CA GLY A 315 7.86 -4.82 -15.43
C GLY A 315 6.42 -4.35 -15.70
N TRP A 316 6.17 -3.03 -15.66
CA TRP A 316 4.85 -2.48 -15.98
C TRP A 316 4.45 -2.63 -17.46
N LEU A 317 5.42 -2.56 -18.40
CA LEU A 317 5.17 -2.73 -19.84
C LEU A 317 4.58 -4.10 -20.17
N LYS A 318 4.98 -5.16 -19.45
CA LYS A 318 4.48 -6.51 -19.64
C LYS A 318 2.97 -6.65 -19.42
N HIS A 319 2.39 -5.71 -18.67
CA HIS A 319 0.98 -5.71 -18.30
C HIS A 319 0.13 -4.71 -19.09
N ALA A 320 0.66 -4.16 -20.20
CA ALA A 320 -0.03 -3.16 -20.99
C ALA A 320 0.26 -3.32 -22.49
N HIS A 321 -0.63 -2.83 -23.33
CA HIS A 321 -0.43 -2.80 -24.79
C HIS A 321 0.57 -1.69 -25.16
N CYS A 322 1.85 -1.96 -24.92
CA CYS A 322 2.93 -0.98 -25.06
C CYS A 322 4.09 -1.49 -25.95
N HIS A 323 3.84 -2.45 -26.83
CA HIS A 323 4.88 -3.03 -27.71
C HIS A 323 5.58 -1.95 -28.56
N GLY A 324 4.84 -1.10 -29.26
CA GLY A 324 5.42 -0.01 -30.07
C GLY A 324 6.26 0.97 -29.23
N PHE A 325 5.82 1.27 -28.00
CA PHE A 325 6.61 2.08 -27.07
C PHE A 325 7.91 1.37 -26.68
N PHE A 326 7.85 0.08 -26.39
CA PHE A 326 9.02 -0.75 -26.04
C PHE A 326 10.03 -0.77 -27.19
N VAL A 327 9.58 -1.08 -28.40
CA VAL A 327 10.45 -1.14 -29.60
C VAL A 327 11.10 0.21 -29.89
N LYS A 328 10.34 1.30 -29.82
CA LYS A 328 10.84 2.65 -30.15
C LYS A 328 11.73 3.28 -29.07
N TYR A 329 11.41 3.10 -27.79
CA TYR A 329 12.01 3.89 -26.70
C TYR A 329 12.82 3.09 -25.67
N VAL A 330 12.76 1.75 -25.72
CA VAL A 330 13.47 0.90 -24.75
C VAL A 330 14.46 -0.01 -25.45
N LYS A 331 14.01 -0.83 -26.39
CA LYS A 331 14.80 -1.87 -27.05
C LYS A 331 16.14 -1.35 -27.62
N PRO A 332 16.21 -0.19 -28.32
CA PRO A 332 17.47 0.30 -28.92
C PRO A 332 18.49 0.78 -27.89
N TYR A 333 18.09 1.08 -26.68
CA TYR A 333 18.93 1.71 -25.65
C TYR A 333 19.27 0.80 -24.49
N VAL A 334 18.72 -0.42 -24.43
CA VAL A 334 18.80 -1.29 -23.26
C VAL A 334 19.32 -2.66 -23.60
N ASN A 335 20.48 -3.00 -23.04
CA ASN A 335 20.95 -4.38 -22.98
C ASN A 335 20.53 -4.99 -21.64
N PHE A 336 19.51 -5.83 -21.66
CA PHE A 336 18.93 -6.44 -20.46
C PHE A 336 19.91 -7.36 -19.72
N LYS A 337 20.86 -8.02 -20.43
CA LYS A 337 21.89 -8.85 -19.83
C LYS A 337 22.80 -7.99 -18.95
N LYS A 338 23.34 -6.89 -19.50
CA LYS A 338 24.17 -5.93 -18.74
C LYS A 338 23.44 -5.31 -17.55
N LEU A 339 22.12 -5.00 -17.67
CA LEU A 339 21.32 -4.51 -16.54
C LEU A 339 21.23 -5.54 -15.40
N LYS A 340 20.93 -6.81 -15.73
CA LYS A 340 20.83 -7.88 -14.74
C LYS A 340 22.17 -8.15 -14.08
N GLU A 341 23.27 -8.14 -14.84
CA GLU A 341 24.63 -8.30 -14.33
C GLU A 341 25.00 -7.19 -13.33
N ALA A 342 24.74 -5.93 -13.67
CA ALA A 342 24.98 -4.80 -12.77
C ALA A 342 24.23 -4.93 -11.44
N ILE A 343 22.96 -5.36 -11.49
CA ILE A 343 22.14 -5.60 -10.28
C ILE A 343 22.70 -6.75 -9.44
N ARG A 344 23.08 -7.88 -10.09
CA ARG A 344 23.66 -9.05 -9.41
C ARG A 344 25.01 -8.72 -8.78
N HIS A 345 25.88 -8.01 -9.49
CA HIS A 345 27.19 -7.57 -8.98
C HIS A 345 27.06 -6.72 -7.73
N GLU A 346 26.22 -5.71 -7.77
CA GLU A 346 25.92 -4.87 -6.60
C GLU A 346 25.34 -5.68 -5.43
N ALA A 347 24.47 -6.64 -5.69
CA ALA A 347 23.92 -7.52 -4.67
C ALA A 347 25.00 -8.40 -4.01
N ARG A 348 25.95 -8.92 -4.81
CA ARG A 348 27.11 -9.70 -4.30
C ARG A 348 28.03 -8.85 -3.44
N ILE A 349 28.39 -7.63 -3.88
CA ILE A 349 29.19 -6.69 -3.08
C ILE A 349 28.50 -6.43 -1.74
N ARG A 350 27.22 -6.10 -1.77
CA ARG A 350 26.43 -5.85 -0.56
C ARG A 350 26.36 -7.05 0.38
N ALA A 351 26.32 -8.27 -0.15
CA ALA A 351 26.35 -9.48 0.66
C ALA A 351 27.72 -9.68 1.32
N ARG A 352 28.84 -9.51 0.56
CA ARG A 352 30.20 -9.62 1.08
C ARG A 352 30.47 -8.57 2.18
N THR A 353 30.11 -7.30 1.96
CA THR A 353 30.28 -6.25 2.98
C THR A 353 29.48 -6.56 4.25
N ALA A 354 28.29 -7.14 4.12
CA ALA A 354 27.48 -7.56 5.28
C ALA A 354 28.13 -8.72 6.06
N TYR A 355 28.80 -9.65 5.37
CA TYR A 355 29.54 -10.77 5.98
C TYR A 355 30.78 -10.29 6.71
N CYS A 356 31.60 -9.43 6.09
CA CYS A 356 32.81 -8.89 6.73
C CYS A 356 32.49 -8.05 7.98
N VAL A 357 31.41 -7.26 7.98
CA VAL A 357 30.98 -6.48 9.15
C VAL A 357 30.41 -7.38 10.26
N GLY A 358 29.83 -8.54 9.90
CA GLY A 358 29.35 -9.55 10.87
C GLY A 358 30.51 -10.24 11.62
N ASN A 359 31.57 -10.60 10.90
CA ASN A 359 32.71 -11.31 11.48
C ASN A 359 33.69 -10.39 12.26
N ALA A 360 33.72 -9.09 11.98
CA ALA A 360 34.53 -8.13 12.74
C ALA A 360 33.94 -7.82 14.14
N ALA A 361 32.73 -8.32 14.45
CA ALA A 361 32.06 -8.09 15.74
C ALA A 361 32.15 -9.28 16.72
N GLN A 362 32.88 -10.36 16.38
CA GLN A 362 33.23 -11.38 17.36
C GLN A 362 34.49 -10.93 18.10
N PRO A 363 34.48 -10.80 19.43
CA PRO A 363 35.71 -10.59 20.19
C PRO A 363 36.58 -11.83 19.99
N ARG A 364 37.86 -11.62 19.58
CA ARG A 364 38.87 -12.65 19.68
C ARG A 364 39.01 -12.98 21.15
N THR A 365 38.50 -14.12 21.57
CA THR A 365 38.85 -14.75 22.87
C THR A 365 40.32 -15.11 22.77
N VAL A 366 41.13 -14.41 23.55
CA VAL A 366 42.50 -14.82 23.96
C VAL A 366 42.35 -15.63 25.22
#